data_542a6038cf9b0ef301cf30b4b6a34c4e
#
_entry.id   542a6038cf9b0ef301cf30b4b6a34c4e
#
_cell.length_a   1.000
_cell.length_b   1.000
_cell.length_c   1.000
_cell.angle_alpha   90.00
_cell.angle_beta   90.00
_cell.angle_gamma   90.00
#
_symmetry.space_group_name_H-M   'P 1'
#
loop_
_entity.id
_entity.type
_entity.pdbx_description
1 polymer ?
#
loop_
_entity_poly.entity_id
_entity_poly.type
_entity_poly.pdbx_seq_one_letter_code
_entity_poly.pdbx_strand_id
1 'polypeptide(L)'
;RQIKKKKLGNTASKTICTTILVTLIVAFLTSQVVFSDDNVPIPADKAQLGTWFSTNVGPSDQRKGTIDPALVAAEEGAKVVKVMQDGSGEFKTITDAINNIPSGNTKRVIIYIGAGNYNEKIKIERTKPFVTLYGVPEKMPNLTFGGTAKQYGTVDSATLIVESDYFVAANIMIS
;
A
#
# COMPACT_ATOMS: atom_id res chain seq x y z
N ARG A 1 74.80 33.06 -25.04
CA ARG A 1 73.41 33.41 -24.69
C ARG A 1 72.62 32.10 -24.66
N GLN A 2 72.47 31.56 -23.47
CA GLN A 2 71.67 30.34 -23.26
C GLN A 2 70.23 30.73 -23.01
N ILE A 3 69.27 30.19 -23.80
CA ILE A 3 67.84 30.37 -23.67
C ILE A 3 67.36 29.29 -22.73
N LYS A 4 66.88 29.68 -21.52
CA LYS A 4 66.16 28.78 -20.56
C LYS A 4 64.84 28.41 -21.14
N LYS A 5 64.61 27.17 -21.56
CA LYS A 5 63.36 26.62 -21.88
C LYS A 5 62.56 26.41 -20.57
N LYS A 6 61.49 27.15 -20.40
CA LYS A 6 60.52 27.10 -19.27
C LYS A 6 59.74 25.83 -19.37
N LYS A 7 59.86 24.93 -18.39
CA LYS A 7 59.11 23.71 -18.23
C LYS A 7 57.73 24.07 -17.66
N LEU A 8 56.80 24.43 -18.54
CA LEU A 8 55.45 24.82 -18.17
C LEU A 8 54.44 23.90 -18.89
N GLY A 9 54.35 22.65 -18.54
CA GLY A 9 53.44 21.73 -19.26
C GLY A 9 52.91 20.57 -18.45
N ASN A 10 53.48 20.28 -17.28
CA ASN A 10 53.16 19.00 -16.62
C ASN A 10 52.22 19.10 -15.40
N THR A 11 52.02 20.29 -14.85
CA THR A 11 51.18 20.51 -13.67
C THR A 11 49.70 20.71 -14.05
N ALA A 12 49.43 21.46 -15.13
CA ALA A 12 48.04 21.68 -15.61
C ALA A 12 47.37 20.40 -16.11
N SER A 13 48.10 19.55 -16.83
CA SER A 13 47.61 18.27 -17.33
C SER A 13 47.26 17.28 -16.21
N LYS A 14 48.06 17.25 -15.14
CA LYS A 14 47.76 16.38 -13.98
C LYS A 14 46.57 16.86 -13.17
N THR A 15 46.36 18.17 -13.00
CA THR A 15 45.25 18.77 -12.29
C THR A 15 43.92 18.56 -13.03
N ILE A 16 43.93 18.70 -14.36
CA ILE A 16 42.74 18.45 -15.21
C ILE A 16 42.37 16.96 -15.17
N CYS A 17 43.32 16.05 -15.24
CA CYS A 17 43.06 14.62 -15.18
C CYS A 17 42.50 14.18 -13.82
N THR A 18 43.00 14.75 -12.70
CA THR A 18 42.49 14.47 -11.34
C THR A 18 41.10 15.04 -11.12
N THR A 19 40.78 16.23 -11.63
CA THR A 19 39.44 16.83 -11.53
C THR A 19 38.40 16.04 -12.33
N ILE A 20 38.73 15.60 -13.54
CA ILE A 20 37.86 14.77 -14.37
C ILE A 20 37.62 13.41 -13.70
N LEU A 21 38.63 12.79 -13.10
CA LEU A 21 38.48 11.52 -12.39
C LEU A 21 37.59 11.65 -11.14
N VAL A 22 37.77 12.73 -10.36
CA VAL A 22 36.95 13.00 -9.16
C VAL A 22 35.51 13.31 -9.55
N THR A 23 35.24 14.08 -10.60
CA THR A 23 33.88 14.34 -11.08
C THR A 23 33.19 13.08 -11.61
N LEU A 24 33.92 12.19 -12.29
CA LEU A 24 33.38 10.90 -12.73
C LEU A 24 33.07 9.97 -11.56
N ILE A 25 33.92 9.92 -10.54
CA ILE A 25 33.67 9.13 -9.31
C ILE A 25 32.47 9.68 -8.55
N VAL A 26 32.34 11.00 -8.40
CA VAL A 26 31.18 11.63 -7.73
C VAL A 26 29.89 11.40 -8.53
N ALA A 27 29.94 11.46 -9.87
CA ALA A 27 28.79 11.14 -10.71
C ALA A 27 28.38 9.66 -10.60
N PHE A 28 29.33 8.74 -10.43
CA PHE A 28 29.05 7.32 -10.22
C PHE A 28 28.49 7.02 -8.82
N LEU A 29 28.88 7.81 -7.81
CA LEU A 29 28.38 7.68 -6.45
C LEU A 29 26.98 8.30 -6.24
N THR A 30 26.57 9.21 -7.12
CA THR A 30 25.23 9.85 -7.04
C THR A 30 24.17 9.20 -7.93
N SER A 31 24.56 8.32 -8.86
CA SER A 31 23.62 7.47 -9.59
C SER A 31 23.24 6.25 -8.74
N GLN A 32 22.57 6.46 -7.63
CA GLN A 32 21.71 5.44 -7.03
C GLN A 32 20.56 5.26 -8.03
N VAL A 33 20.75 4.42 -9.03
CA VAL A 33 19.63 3.85 -9.76
C VAL A 33 18.93 2.99 -8.74
N VAL A 34 17.87 3.52 -8.16
CA VAL A 34 16.90 2.71 -7.43
C VAL A 34 16.26 1.81 -8.49
N PHE A 35 16.85 0.65 -8.68
CA PHE A 35 16.14 -0.45 -9.30
C PHE A 35 15.02 -0.80 -8.30
N SER A 36 13.82 -0.33 -8.56
CA SER A 36 12.63 -1.00 -8.09
C SER A 36 12.73 -2.41 -8.68
N ASP A 37 13.07 -3.37 -7.85
CA ASP A 37 13.16 -4.77 -8.27
C ASP A 37 11.73 -5.35 -8.28
N ASP A 38 10.87 -4.75 -9.14
CA ASP A 38 9.51 -5.21 -9.40
C ASP A 38 9.49 -6.60 -10.07
N ASN A 39 10.65 -7.22 -10.23
CA ASN A 39 10.82 -8.48 -10.96
C ASN A 39 10.97 -9.73 -10.08
N VAL A 40 10.90 -9.61 -8.75
CA VAL A 40 10.91 -10.81 -7.91
C VAL A 40 9.48 -11.33 -7.78
N PRO A 41 9.12 -12.41 -8.50
CA PRO A 41 7.75 -12.91 -8.51
C PRO A 41 7.36 -13.40 -7.12
N ILE A 42 6.11 -13.15 -6.75
CA ILE A 42 5.53 -13.72 -5.54
C ILE A 42 5.51 -15.24 -5.68
N PRO A 43 6.08 -16.02 -4.73
CA PRO A 43 6.10 -17.48 -4.83
C PRO A 43 4.69 -18.07 -4.81
N ALA A 44 4.47 -19.07 -5.66
CA ALA A 44 3.22 -19.82 -5.68
C ALA A 44 3.05 -20.72 -4.44
N ASP A 45 4.16 -21.14 -3.83
CA ASP A 45 4.15 -21.94 -2.61
C ASP A 45 3.94 -21.05 -1.39
N LYS A 46 2.83 -21.29 -0.68
CA LYS A 46 2.46 -20.56 0.55
C LYS A 46 3.51 -20.65 1.65
N ALA A 47 4.29 -21.75 1.72
CA ALA A 47 5.34 -21.89 2.72
C ALA A 47 6.49 -20.88 2.52
N GLN A 48 6.69 -20.41 1.31
CA GLN A 48 7.74 -19.45 0.96
C GLN A 48 7.31 -17.99 1.11
N LEU A 49 6.00 -17.71 1.22
CA LEU A 49 5.46 -16.35 1.27
C LEU A 49 6.02 -15.51 2.42
N GLY A 50 6.14 -16.10 3.63
CA GLY A 50 6.68 -15.39 4.79
C GLY A 50 8.13 -14.94 4.59
N THR A 51 8.96 -15.84 4.07
CA THR A 51 10.37 -15.54 3.76
C THR A 51 10.49 -14.54 2.63
N TRP A 52 9.71 -14.72 1.56
CA TRP A 52 9.69 -13.79 0.44
C TRP A 52 9.29 -12.38 0.90
N PHE A 53 8.23 -12.28 1.71
CA PHE A 53 7.74 -11.00 2.20
C PHE A 53 8.78 -10.28 3.08
N SER A 54 9.40 -10.99 4.03
CA SER A 54 10.43 -10.41 4.90
C SER A 54 11.68 -9.97 4.13
N THR A 55 12.02 -10.68 3.03
CA THR A 55 13.19 -10.36 2.22
C THR A 55 12.94 -9.20 1.26
N ASN A 56 11.76 -9.15 0.61
CA ASN A 56 11.50 -8.21 -0.48
C ASN A 56 10.68 -6.99 -0.04
N VAL A 57 9.86 -7.11 1.01
CA VAL A 57 9.02 -6.01 1.48
C VAL A 57 9.62 -5.31 2.71
N GLY A 58 10.33 -6.06 3.54
CA GLY A 58 10.94 -5.56 4.77
C GLY A 58 9.94 -5.11 5.85
N PRO A 59 10.40 -4.81 7.06
CA PRO A 59 9.57 -4.32 8.16
C PRO A 59 8.97 -2.94 7.86
N SER A 60 7.76 -2.68 8.35
CA SER A 60 7.03 -1.42 8.10
C SER A 60 7.75 -0.18 8.63
N ASP A 61 8.47 -0.29 9.73
CA ASP A 61 9.28 0.79 10.31
C ASP A 61 10.45 1.22 9.42
N GLN A 62 11.05 0.28 8.70
CA GLN A 62 12.12 0.56 7.74
C GLN A 62 11.61 1.16 6.42
N ARG A 63 10.32 1.01 6.13
CA ARG A 63 9.68 1.51 4.90
C ARG A 63 9.04 2.88 5.05
N LYS A 64 9.05 3.49 6.23
CA LYS A 64 8.38 4.79 6.50
C LYS A 64 8.76 5.90 5.52
N GLY A 65 9.99 5.89 5.02
CA GLY A 65 10.45 6.88 4.02
C GLY A 65 10.02 6.61 2.57
N THR A 66 9.48 5.41 2.28
CA THR A 66 9.05 5.01 0.93
C THR A 66 7.52 4.86 0.81
N ILE A 67 6.81 4.87 1.93
CA ILE A 67 5.35 4.79 1.98
C ILE A 67 4.77 6.21 1.80
N ASP A 68 3.64 6.29 1.11
CA ASP A 68 2.88 7.54 0.96
C ASP A 68 2.65 8.20 2.35
N PRO A 69 3.04 9.46 2.53
CA PRO A 69 2.86 10.17 3.80
C PRO A 69 1.41 10.20 4.29
N ALA A 70 0.43 10.24 3.37
CA ALA A 70 -0.99 10.19 3.72
C ALA A 70 -1.38 8.85 4.35
N LEU A 71 -0.83 7.74 3.82
CA LEU A 71 -1.04 6.42 4.39
C LEU A 71 -0.38 6.29 5.78
N VAL A 72 0.85 6.75 5.95
CA VAL A 72 1.54 6.76 7.26
C VAL A 72 0.72 7.53 8.29
N ALA A 73 0.26 8.74 7.94
CA ALA A 73 -0.55 9.57 8.83
C ALA A 73 -1.93 8.96 9.13
N ALA A 74 -2.51 8.21 8.19
CA ALA A 74 -3.79 7.54 8.40
C ALA A 74 -3.68 6.35 9.37
N GLU A 75 -2.57 5.61 9.33
CA GLU A 75 -2.32 4.49 10.24
C GLU A 75 -2.09 4.94 11.68
N GLU A 76 -1.57 6.15 11.89
CA GLU A 76 -1.43 6.76 13.21
C GLU A 76 -2.79 7.13 13.80
N GLY A 77 -3.31 6.31 14.69
CA GLY A 77 -4.63 6.49 15.31
C GLY A 77 -5.76 5.80 14.54
N ALA A 78 -5.48 4.66 13.96
CA ALA A 78 -6.48 3.79 13.36
C ALA A 78 -7.62 3.49 14.34
N LYS A 79 -8.88 3.55 13.85
CA LYS A 79 -10.07 3.27 14.63
C LYS A 79 -10.62 1.90 14.26
N VAL A 80 -10.94 1.08 15.25
CA VAL A 80 -11.64 -0.19 15.05
C VAL A 80 -13.13 0.00 15.36
N VAL A 81 -13.97 -0.46 14.45
CA VAL A 81 -15.43 -0.46 14.56
C VAL A 81 -15.91 -1.90 14.43
N LYS A 82 -16.75 -2.37 15.34
CA LYS A 82 -17.22 -3.76 15.37
C LYS A 82 -18.60 -3.89 14.75
N VAL A 83 -18.70 -4.79 13.77
CA VAL A 83 -19.97 -5.21 13.14
C VAL A 83 -20.29 -6.63 13.59
N MET A 84 -21.40 -6.78 14.32
CA MET A 84 -21.87 -8.06 14.84
C MET A 84 -23.38 -8.19 14.60
N GLN A 85 -23.82 -9.24 13.90
CA GLN A 85 -25.23 -9.45 13.59
C GLN A 85 -26.11 -9.66 14.84
N ASP A 86 -25.55 -10.21 15.91
CA ASP A 86 -26.20 -10.41 17.19
C ASP A 86 -26.42 -9.12 17.99
N GLY A 87 -25.82 -8.01 17.54
CA GLY A 87 -25.93 -6.71 18.20
C GLY A 87 -24.90 -6.47 19.30
N SER A 88 -23.94 -7.35 19.49
CA SER A 88 -22.84 -7.17 20.45
C SER A 88 -21.77 -6.16 19.98
N GLY A 89 -21.81 -5.74 18.70
CA GLY A 89 -20.97 -4.71 18.12
C GLY A 89 -21.61 -3.33 18.10
N GLU A 90 -20.90 -2.36 17.53
CA GLU A 90 -21.41 -1.00 17.34
C GLU A 90 -22.47 -0.93 16.23
N PHE A 91 -22.35 -1.84 15.24
CA PHE A 91 -23.27 -1.96 14.12
C PHE A 91 -23.67 -3.41 13.89
N LYS A 92 -24.85 -3.62 13.30
CA LYS A 92 -25.33 -4.95 12.89
C LYS A 92 -25.03 -5.25 11.43
N THR A 93 -24.85 -4.21 10.60
CA THR A 93 -24.60 -4.32 9.17
C THR A 93 -23.28 -3.64 8.81
N ILE A 94 -22.64 -4.16 7.75
CA ILE A 94 -21.40 -3.57 7.22
C ILE A 94 -21.71 -2.21 6.57
N THR A 95 -22.86 -2.11 5.90
CA THR A 95 -23.32 -0.89 5.25
C THR A 95 -23.48 0.25 6.25
N ASP A 96 -24.07 0.00 7.43
CA ASP A 96 -24.22 1.03 8.47
C ASP A 96 -22.86 1.50 9.01
N ALA A 97 -21.93 0.56 9.21
CA ALA A 97 -20.58 0.91 9.65
C ALA A 97 -19.85 1.79 8.62
N ILE A 98 -19.96 1.49 7.31
CA ILE A 98 -19.41 2.30 6.24
C ILE A 98 -20.08 3.67 6.17
N ASN A 99 -21.41 3.73 6.30
CA ASN A 99 -22.15 4.99 6.27
C ASN A 99 -21.77 5.93 7.41
N ASN A 100 -21.38 5.37 8.56
CA ASN A 100 -20.88 6.15 9.71
C ASN A 100 -19.48 6.77 9.50
N ILE A 101 -18.74 6.34 8.47
CA ILE A 101 -17.44 6.95 8.14
C ILE A 101 -17.71 8.29 7.44
N PRO A 102 -17.13 9.40 7.92
CA PRO A 102 -17.34 10.70 7.29
C PRO A 102 -16.71 10.77 5.90
N SER A 103 -17.32 11.58 5.04
CA SER A 103 -16.71 11.98 3.76
C SER A 103 -15.43 12.77 4.04
N GLY A 104 -14.37 12.50 3.29
CA GLY A 104 -13.04 13.09 3.50
C GLY A 104 -12.30 12.50 4.70
N ASN A 105 -12.61 11.25 5.07
CA ASN A 105 -11.89 10.53 6.12
C ASN A 105 -10.37 10.54 5.87
N THR A 106 -9.58 10.81 6.92
CA THR A 106 -8.12 10.87 6.86
C THR A 106 -7.43 9.84 7.76
N LYS A 107 -8.21 9.00 8.46
CA LYS A 107 -7.68 7.98 9.37
C LYS A 107 -8.14 6.59 8.95
N ARG A 108 -7.29 5.58 9.18
CA ARG A 108 -7.69 4.20 8.94
C ARG A 108 -8.87 3.81 9.82
N VAL A 109 -9.94 3.34 9.19
CA VAL A 109 -11.08 2.73 9.87
C VAL A 109 -11.09 1.23 9.58
N ILE A 110 -10.87 0.43 10.61
CA ILE A 110 -10.89 -1.02 10.53
C ILE A 110 -12.28 -1.48 10.95
N ILE A 111 -13.06 -1.95 10.00
CA ILE A 111 -14.35 -2.57 10.24
C ILE A 111 -14.12 -4.05 10.54
N TYR A 112 -14.13 -4.39 11.83
CA TYR A 112 -14.03 -5.76 12.30
C TYR A 112 -15.40 -6.43 12.15
N ILE A 113 -15.47 -7.46 11.31
CA ILE A 113 -16.72 -8.14 10.95
C ILE A 113 -16.75 -9.50 11.63
N GLY A 114 -17.74 -9.71 12.47
CA GLY A 114 -17.99 -10.99 13.13
C GLY A 114 -18.40 -12.07 12.12
N ALA A 115 -18.26 -13.33 12.53
CA ALA A 115 -18.70 -14.46 11.72
C ALA A 115 -20.18 -14.37 11.36
N GLY A 116 -20.53 -14.78 10.14
CA GLY A 116 -21.93 -14.77 9.69
C GLY A 116 -22.05 -14.59 8.18
N ASN A 117 -23.30 -14.61 7.70
CA ASN A 117 -23.63 -14.32 6.32
C ASN A 117 -24.26 -12.94 6.24
N TYR A 118 -23.59 -12.02 5.58
CA TYR A 118 -24.02 -10.64 5.37
C TYR A 118 -24.57 -10.50 3.95
N ASN A 119 -25.88 -10.48 3.84
CA ASN A 119 -26.55 -10.29 2.54
C ASN A 119 -26.79 -8.80 2.32
N GLU A 120 -25.75 -8.13 1.83
CA GLU A 120 -25.72 -6.69 1.66
C GLU A 120 -25.04 -6.32 0.34
N LYS A 121 -25.55 -5.28 -0.32
CA LYS A 121 -24.81 -4.58 -1.37
C LYS A 121 -23.87 -3.58 -0.69
N ILE A 122 -22.60 -3.86 -0.69
CA ILE A 122 -21.58 -3.05 0.00
C ILE A 122 -20.93 -2.12 -1.00
N LYS A 123 -21.01 -0.81 -0.75
CA LYS A 123 -20.31 0.19 -1.55
C LYS A 123 -19.46 1.08 -0.65
N ILE A 124 -18.17 1.23 -1.02
CA ILE A 124 -17.24 2.16 -0.37
C ILE A 124 -16.95 3.27 -1.37
N GLU A 125 -17.51 4.43 -1.10
CA GLU A 125 -17.42 5.59 -1.97
C GLU A 125 -16.01 6.18 -1.99
N ARG A 126 -15.65 6.84 -3.08
CA ARG A 126 -14.37 7.53 -3.27
C ARG A 126 -14.05 8.53 -2.17
N THR A 127 -15.07 9.12 -1.57
CA THR A 127 -14.93 10.10 -0.48
C THR A 127 -14.57 9.51 0.88
N LYS A 128 -14.49 8.18 0.99
CA LYS A 128 -14.19 7.44 2.24
C LYS A 128 -12.92 6.59 2.11
N PRO A 129 -11.72 7.21 1.98
CA PRO A 129 -10.47 6.46 1.89
C PRO A 129 -10.08 5.80 3.22
N PHE A 130 -9.06 4.94 3.18
CA PHE A 130 -8.44 4.26 4.33
C PHE A 130 -9.41 3.32 5.08
N VAL A 131 -10.26 2.61 4.36
CA VAL A 131 -11.18 1.61 4.95
C VAL A 131 -10.56 0.22 4.87
N THR A 132 -10.62 -0.53 5.97
CA THR A 132 -10.25 -1.94 6.02
C THR A 132 -11.47 -2.76 6.43
N LEU A 133 -11.82 -3.76 5.64
CA LEU A 133 -12.73 -4.83 6.06
C LEU A 133 -11.90 -6.00 6.59
N TYR A 134 -12.14 -6.41 7.83
CA TYR A 134 -11.36 -7.44 8.49
C TYR A 134 -12.25 -8.47 9.17
N GLY A 135 -12.10 -9.73 8.80
CA GLY A 135 -12.72 -10.88 9.44
C GLY A 135 -11.72 -11.73 10.21
N VAL A 136 -12.22 -12.59 11.10
CA VAL A 136 -11.37 -13.56 11.83
C VAL A 136 -11.02 -14.71 10.89
N PRO A 137 -9.73 -15.11 10.78
CA PRO A 137 -9.29 -16.18 9.87
C PRO A 137 -10.05 -17.51 10.07
N GLU A 138 -10.31 -17.88 11.33
CA GLU A 138 -10.94 -19.16 11.69
C GLU A 138 -12.46 -19.17 11.45
N LYS A 139 -13.07 -17.98 11.32
CA LYS A 139 -14.52 -17.79 11.14
C LYS A 139 -14.78 -16.60 10.22
N MET A 140 -14.29 -16.70 9.00
CA MET A 140 -14.44 -15.63 8.01
C MET A 140 -15.91 -15.31 7.75
N PRO A 141 -16.31 -14.03 7.80
CA PRO A 141 -17.63 -13.61 7.37
C PRO A 141 -17.82 -13.84 5.87
N ASN A 142 -19.03 -14.22 5.48
CA ASN A 142 -19.39 -14.36 4.07
C ASN A 142 -20.29 -13.18 3.66
N LEU A 143 -19.82 -12.42 2.67
CA LEU A 143 -20.52 -11.28 2.10
C LEU A 143 -21.20 -11.74 0.82
N THR A 144 -22.51 -11.55 0.75
CA THR A 144 -23.33 -12.00 -0.39
C THR A 144 -24.26 -10.88 -0.84
N PHE A 145 -24.60 -10.88 -2.13
CA PHE A 145 -25.64 -10.03 -2.66
C PHE A 145 -26.32 -10.73 -3.85
N GLY A 146 -27.62 -10.95 -3.75
CA GLY A 146 -28.43 -11.63 -4.78
C GLY A 146 -28.79 -10.78 -5.99
N GLY A 147 -28.10 -9.67 -6.24
CA GLY A 147 -28.35 -8.79 -7.38
C GLY A 147 -27.91 -9.41 -8.70
N THR A 148 -28.68 -9.17 -9.77
CA THR A 148 -28.34 -9.61 -11.11
C THR A 148 -28.03 -8.44 -12.02
N ALA A 149 -27.18 -8.64 -13.04
CA ALA A 149 -26.87 -7.61 -14.03
C ALA A 149 -28.11 -7.09 -14.77
N LYS A 150 -29.12 -7.95 -14.93
CA LYS A 150 -30.41 -7.56 -15.55
C LYS A 150 -31.16 -6.54 -14.69
N GLN A 151 -31.04 -6.66 -13.37
CA GLN A 151 -31.80 -5.81 -12.42
C GLN A 151 -31.03 -4.53 -12.05
N TYR A 152 -29.72 -4.63 -11.91
CA TYR A 152 -28.89 -3.54 -11.37
C TYR A 152 -27.83 -3.01 -12.37
N GLY A 153 -27.65 -3.66 -13.52
CA GLY A 153 -26.49 -3.40 -14.40
C GLY A 153 -25.26 -4.18 -13.97
N THR A 154 -24.24 -4.21 -14.84
CA THR A 154 -23.07 -5.06 -14.64
C THR A 154 -22.26 -4.69 -13.38
N VAL A 155 -22.05 -3.40 -13.15
CA VAL A 155 -21.27 -2.92 -11.98
C VAL A 155 -22.07 -3.02 -10.69
N ASP A 156 -23.32 -2.58 -10.73
CA ASP A 156 -24.16 -2.47 -9.55
C ASP A 156 -24.75 -3.82 -9.06
N SER A 157 -24.53 -4.90 -9.76
CA SER A 157 -24.85 -6.27 -9.31
C SER A 157 -23.76 -6.90 -8.43
N ALA A 158 -22.61 -6.23 -8.25
CA ALA A 158 -21.53 -6.74 -7.41
C ALA A 158 -21.89 -6.68 -5.92
N THR A 159 -21.44 -7.69 -5.18
CA THR A 159 -21.53 -7.75 -3.72
C THR A 159 -20.73 -6.64 -3.03
N LEU A 160 -19.53 -6.36 -3.57
CA LEU A 160 -18.64 -5.33 -3.05
C LEU A 160 -18.17 -4.42 -4.19
N ILE A 161 -18.41 -3.13 -4.03
CA ILE A 161 -17.95 -2.06 -4.94
C ILE A 161 -17.04 -1.14 -4.16
N VAL A 162 -15.80 -1.00 -4.61
CA VAL A 162 -14.81 -0.13 -3.97
C VAL A 162 -14.36 0.93 -4.96
N GLU A 163 -14.67 2.17 -4.63
CA GLU A 163 -14.24 3.36 -5.38
C GLU A 163 -13.16 4.16 -4.63
N SER A 164 -12.88 3.78 -3.38
CA SER A 164 -12.00 4.50 -2.46
C SER A 164 -10.55 4.06 -2.55
N ASP A 165 -9.64 4.99 -2.22
CA ASP A 165 -8.20 4.72 -2.14
C ASP A 165 -7.81 4.04 -0.83
N TYR A 166 -6.68 3.32 -0.83
CA TYR A 166 -6.09 2.64 0.34
C TYR A 166 -7.02 1.66 1.04
N PHE A 167 -7.92 1.03 0.26
CA PHE A 167 -8.79 -0.03 0.75
C PHE A 167 -8.02 -1.32 1.01
N VAL A 168 -8.38 -2.02 2.08
CA VAL A 168 -7.86 -3.34 2.42
C VAL A 168 -9.02 -4.28 2.75
N ALA A 169 -8.98 -5.50 2.23
CA ALA A 169 -9.87 -6.60 2.61
C ALA A 169 -9.03 -7.79 3.09
N ALA A 170 -9.33 -8.30 4.27
CA ALA A 170 -8.60 -9.41 4.86
C ALA A 170 -9.56 -10.38 5.56
N ASN A 171 -9.36 -11.68 5.32
CA ASN A 171 -10.11 -12.77 5.95
C ASN A 171 -11.63 -12.65 5.77
N ILE A 172 -12.08 -12.32 4.58
CA ILE A 172 -13.49 -12.28 4.20
C ILE A 172 -13.74 -13.19 2.99
N MET A 173 -14.91 -13.77 2.92
CA MET A 173 -15.43 -14.47 1.73
C MET A 173 -16.39 -13.55 0.99
N ILE A 174 -16.37 -13.55 -0.34
CA ILE A 174 -17.29 -12.82 -1.20
C ILE A 174 -17.86 -13.82 -2.19
N SER A 175 -19.18 -13.94 -2.25
CA SER A 175 -19.89 -14.88 -3.12
C SER A 175 -21.12 -14.26 -3.78
#